data_188e5fd29af205705a4d94b6e01ecef9
#
_entry.id   188e5fd29af205705a4d94b6e01ecef9
#
_cell.length_a   1.000
_cell.length_b   1.000
_cell.length_c   1.000
_cell.angle_alpha   90.00
_cell.angle_beta   90.00
_cell.angle_gamma   90.00
#
_symmetry.space_group_name_H-M   'P 1'
#
loop_
_entity.id
_entity.type
_entity.pdbx_description
1 polymer ?
#
loop_
_entity_poly.entity_id
_entity_poly.type
_entity_poly.pdbx_seq_one_letter_code
_entity_poly.pdbx_strand_id
1 'polypeptide(L)' 'MLPIDRLEQIVSRFQFLEAKLNEKLSGTDIAKISREYAELRPVVDEINEYKALL' A
#
# COMPACT_ATOMS: atom_id res chain seq x y z
N MET A 1 -7.48 -3.14 21.52
CA MET A 1 -8.19 -3.50 20.29
C MET A 1 -7.44 -2.92 19.09
N LEU A 2 -7.08 -3.77 18.15
CA LEU A 2 -6.39 -3.30 16.95
C LEU A 2 -7.38 -2.51 16.08
N PRO A 3 -6.97 -1.32 15.59
CA PRO A 3 -7.84 -0.52 14.73
C PRO A 3 -7.86 -1.13 13.32
N ILE A 4 -8.76 -2.07 13.11
CA ILE A 4 -8.92 -2.73 11.81
C ILE A 4 -9.12 -1.70 10.71
N ASP A 5 -9.88 -0.63 11.00
CA ASP A 5 -10.09 0.45 10.03
C ASP A 5 -8.77 1.06 9.57
N ARG A 6 -7.82 1.21 10.49
CA ARG A 6 -6.51 1.76 10.16
C ARG A 6 -5.72 0.83 9.25
N LEU A 7 -5.78 -0.47 9.54
CA LEU A 7 -5.13 -1.47 8.69
C LEU A 7 -5.72 -1.48 7.29
N GLU A 8 -7.04 -1.38 7.20
CA GLU A 8 -7.71 -1.30 5.91
C GLU A 8 -7.35 -0.04 5.14
N GLN A 9 -7.17 1.08 5.83
CA GLN A 9 -6.73 2.32 5.20
C GLN A 9 -5.34 2.17 4.59
N ILE A 10 -4.45 1.48 5.28
CA ILE A 10 -3.09 1.23 4.76
C ILE A 10 -3.16 0.36 3.50
N VAL A 11 -3.95 -0.71 3.54
CA VAL A 11 -4.11 -1.58 2.38
C VAL A 11 -4.75 -0.82 1.22
N SER A 12 -5.77 0.00 1.48
CA SER A 12 -6.42 0.80 0.46
C SER A 12 -5.44 1.80 -0.16
N ARG A 13 -4.59 2.42 0.65
CA ARG A 13 -3.57 3.34 0.14
C ARG A 13 -2.59 2.61 -0.77
N PHE A 14 -2.17 1.41 -0.36
CA PHE A 14 -1.27 0.58 -1.16
C PHE A 14 -1.89 0.24 -2.51
N GLN A 15 -3.16 -0.16 -2.52
CA GLN A 15 -3.89 -0.47 -3.75
C GLN A 15 -4.02 0.75 -4.65
N PHE A 16 -4.25 1.92 -4.06
CA PHE A 16 -4.30 3.17 -4.79
C PHE A 16 -2.97 3.46 -5.48
N LEU A 17 -1.86 3.28 -4.76
CA LEU A 17 -0.52 3.49 -5.32
C LEU A 17 -0.24 2.50 -6.44
N GLU A 18 -0.65 1.25 -6.28
CA GLU A 18 -0.48 0.24 -7.31
C GLU A 18 -1.24 0.63 -8.58
N ALA A 19 -2.48 1.10 -8.43
CA ALA A 19 -3.27 1.56 -9.57
C ALA A 19 -2.61 2.75 -10.26
N LYS A 20 -2.04 3.67 -9.48
CA LYS A 20 -1.34 4.83 -10.02
C LYS A 20 -0.10 4.44 -10.79
N LEU A 21 0.62 3.42 -10.34
CA LEU A 21 1.80 2.93 -11.06
C LEU A 21 1.47 2.33 -12.42
N ASN A 22 0.22 1.87 -12.60
CA ASN A 22 -0.24 1.33 -13.88
C ASN A 22 -0.70 2.42 -14.84
N GLU A 23 -0.80 3.67 -14.38
CA GLU A 23 -1.14 4.79 -15.22
C GLU A 23 0.13 5.41 -15.82
N LYS A 24 -0.05 6.17 -16.90
CA LYS A 24 1.06 6.92 -17.49
C LYS A 24 1.29 8.19 -16.66
N LEU A 25 2.25 8.13 -15.77
CA LEU A 25 2.61 9.25 -14.92
C LEU A 25 3.92 9.87 -15.39
N SER A 26 4.14 11.13 -15.00
CA SER A 26 5.43 11.78 -15.24
C SER A 26 6.52 11.08 -14.42
N GLY A 27 7.78 11.19 -14.86
CA GLY A 27 8.88 10.52 -14.19
C GLY A 27 9.01 10.88 -12.71
N THR A 28 8.76 12.15 -12.37
CA THR A 28 8.82 12.62 -10.99
C THR A 28 7.74 11.97 -10.12
N ASP A 29 6.52 11.92 -10.64
CA ASP A 29 5.40 11.32 -9.91
C ASP A 29 5.59 9.83 -9.75
N ILE A 30 6.07 9.14 -10.78
CA ILE A 30 6.36 7.71 -10.71
C ILE A 30 7.39 7.42 -9.64
N ALA A 31 8.44 8.23 -9.54
CA ALA A 31 9.49 8.04 -8.55
C ALA A 31 8.94 8.14 -7.12
N LYS A 32 8.11 9.14 -6.86
CA LYS A 32 7.50 9.34 -5.54
C LYS A 32 6.56 8.20 -5.19
N ILE A 33 5.71 7.81 -6.12
CA ILE A 33 4.71 6.76 -5.89
C ILE A 33 5.40 5.41 -5.72
N SER A 34 6.40 5.12 -6.54
CA SER A 34 7.16 3.87 -6.42
C SER A 34 7.84 3.75 -5.07
N ARG A 35 8.38 4.86 -4.57
CA ARG A 35 9.04 4.90 -3.28
C ARG A 35 8.06 4.60 -2.15
N GLU A 36 6.91 5.27 -2.16
CA GLU A 36 5.88 5.05 -1.14
C GLU A 36 5.35 3.61 -1.22
N TYR A 37 5.12 3.12 -2.43
CA TYR A 37 4.70 1.74 -2.66
C TYR A 37 5.67 0.75 -2.05
N ALA A 38 6.97 0.95 -2.31
CA ALA A 38 8.01 0.07 -1.77
C ALA A 38 8.08 0.12 -0.24
N GLU A 39 7.84 1.29 0.34
CA GLU A 39 7.83 1.44 1.79
C GLU A 39 6.63 0.77 2.44
N LEU A 40 5.49 0.78 1.78
CA LEU A 40 4.27 0.17 2.32
C LEU A 40 4.19 -1.33 2.11
N ARG A 41 4.89 -1.85 1.11
CA ARG A 41 4.80 -3.27 0.77
C ARG A 41 5.06 -4.22 1.95
N PRO A 42 6.16 -4.07 2.71
CA PRO A 42 6.38 -4.95 3.86
C PRO A 42 5.30 -4.81 4.93
N VAL A 43 4.77 -3.60 5.11
CA VAL A 43 3.69 -3.37 6.07
C VAL A 43 2.42 -4.08 5.62
N VAL A 44 2.09 -4.00 4.35
CA VAL A 44 0.90 -4.66 3.79
C VAL A 44 1.05 -6.18 3.87
N ASP A 45 2.24 -6.70 3.61
CA ASP A 45 2.50 -8.13 3.73
C ASP A 45 2.27 -8.62 5.15
N GLU A 46 2.71 -7.87 6.16
CA GLU A 46 2.46 -8.20 7.55
C GLU A 46 0.97 -8.14 7.89
N ILE A 47 0.27 -7.16 7.38
CA ILE A 47 -1.17 -7.03 7.58
C ILE A 47 -1.91 -8.22 6.99
N ASN A 48 -1.53 -8.63 5.79
CA ASN A 48 -2.15 -9.78 5.12
C ASN A 48 -1.89 -11.07 5.89
N GLU A 49 -0.68 -11.25 6.42
CA GLU A 49 -0.37 -12.39 7.27
C GLU A 49 -1.22 -12.39 8.53
N TYR A 50 -1.38 -11.24 9.15
CA TYR A 50 -2.21 -11.10 10.34
C TYR A 50 -3.66 -11.47 10.04
N LYS A 51 -4.20 -10.98 8.93
CA LYS A 51 -5.56 -11.30 8.53
C LYS A 51 -5.76 -12.79 8.25
N ALA A 52 -4.74 -13.43 7.71
CA ALA A 52 -4.80 -14.86 7.42
C ALA A 52 -4.86 -15.72 8.69
N LEU A 53 -4.38 -15.18 9.82
CA LEU A 53 -4.40 -15.87 11.10
C LEU A 53 -5.72 -15.69 11.85
N LEU A 54 -6.55 -14.77 11.41
CA LEU A 54 -7.86 -14.57 12.02
C LEU A 54 -8.85 -15.61 11.46
#